data_33c249a70a7d62da03a991696e6c4c3e
#
_entry.id   33c249a70a7d62da03a991696e6c4c3e
#
_cell.length_a   1.000
_cell.length_b   1.000
_cell.length_c   1.000
_cell.angle_alpha   90.00
_cell.angle_beta   90.00
_cell.angle_gamma   90.00
#
_symmetry.space_group_name_H-M   'P 1'
#
loop_
_entity.id
_entity.type
_entity.pdbx_description
1 polymer ?
#
loop_
_entity_poly.entity_id
_entity_poly.type
_entity_poly.pdbx_seq_one_letter_code
_entity_poly.pdbx_strand_id
1 'polypeptide(L)'
;MSKDRYESPLASRYASAFMLHLFSPDMRFQTWRRLWVALARAEHNLGLPITAEQVEALEAHITDIDYETAAQREKEVRHDVMAHVYTYGKAAPEAAGIIHLGATSCYVTDNADLIIYREGLKYLRGQLLAVVANLSRFAEAYKATPTLGYTHYQPAQLVTVGKRATLWMQDFLADLEELDFVLDNLKFLGCRGTTGTEASFLDLFDGDEAKIDEMNRQISAEFGFDKCFDVCGQTYPRKVDSRILSCLSAIAQSCYRMANDIRLLQHDRQVEEPFEKNQIGSSAMAYKRNPMRCERICSLARYLMADAMNAPMTASVQWMERTLDDSANRRISMPEGFLCADAILRLCQNVTDGLHVNEKVVESTVREYLPFIATENLMMEAVKRGGDRQELHEIIRQCSMAATARMKEGEKCDLLSRLAAQPAFGMTEAEMEAVLTPSAYIGRCPSQVDAFLLKVRPLLSQAANGTPDITL
;
A
#
# COMPACT_ATOMS: atom_id res chain seq x y z
N MET A 1 -26.71 -0.05 19.05
CA MET A 1 -25.83 1.12 19.33
C MET A 1 -26.52 2.38 18.84
N SER A 2 -26.45 3.45 19.59
CA SER A 2 -26.96 4.77 19.19
C SER A 2 -26.23 5.26 17.93
N LYS A 3 -26.96 5.92 17.02
CA LYS A 3 -26.41 6.49 15.77
C LYS A 3 -26.21 8.01 15.86
N ASP A 4 -26.21 8.55 17.07
CA ASP A 4 -26.16 9.98 17.38
C ASP A 4 -24.74 10.51 17.61
N ARG A 5 -23.71 9.72 17.33
CA ARG A 5 -22.29 10.09 17.49
C ARG A 5 -21.55 9.94 16.17
N TYR A 6 -20.57 10.84 15.98
CA TYR A 6 -19.65 10.71 14.84
C TYR A 6 -18.81 9.42 14.96
N GLU A 7 -18.70 8.71 13.87
CA GLU A 7 -17.85 7.55 13.69
C GLU A 7 -17.04 7.73 12.39
N SER A 8 -15.73 7.51 12.46
CA SER A 8 -14.86 7.63 11.28
C SER A 8 -15.29 6.62 10.19
N PRO A 9 -15.47 7.06 8.94
CA PRO A 9 -15.75 6.15 7.82
C PRO A 9 -14.64 5.12 7.60
N LEU A 10 -13.40 5.38 8.00
CA LEU A 10 -12.33 4.37 7.96
C LEU A 10 -12.69 3.18 8.85
N ALA A 11 -13.22 3.43 10.05
CA ALA A 11 -13.62 2.38 10.98
C ALA A 11 -14.94 1.71 10.59
N SER A 12 -15.96 2.49 10.25
CA SER A 12 -17.32 1.97 10.05
C SER A 12 -17.57 1.37 8.67
N ARG A 13 -16.69 1.64 7.67
CA ARG A 13 -16.98 1.32 6.28
C ARG A 13 -15.83 0.74 5.47
N TYR A 14 -14.58 1.16 5.69
CA TYR A 14 -13.53 0.92 4.71
C TYR A 14 -12.47 -0.07 5.15
N ALA A 15 -11.97 0.02 6.39
CA ALA A 15 -10.91 -0.85 6.89
C ALA A 15 -11.39 -2.28 7.18
N SER A 16 -10.45 -3.22 7.16
CA SER A 16 -10.71 -4.62 7.50
C SER A 16 -10.94 -4.83 8.99
N ALA A 17 -11.64 -5.91 9.33
CA ALA A 17 -11.81 -6.32 10.73
C ALA A 17 -10.44 -6.59 11.41
N PHE A 18 -9.46 -7.11 10.67
CA PHE A 18 -8.10 -7.32 11.18
C PHE A 18 -7.46 -6.01 11.60
N MET A 19 -7.46 -5.00 10.72
CA MET A 19 -6.80 -3.73 11.01
C MET A 19 -7.54 -2.95 12.11
N LEU A 20 -8.86 -3.02 12.15
CA LEU A 20 -9.66 -2.46 13.25
C LEU A 20 -9.35 -3.12 14.58
N HIS A 21 -9.20 -4.45 14.61
CA HIS A 21 -8.81 -5.17 15.83
C HIS A 21 -7.39 -4.82 16.26
N LEU A 22 -6.45 -4.74 15.30
CA LEU A 22 -5.04 -4.44 15.57
C LEU A 22 -4.85 -3.08 16.29
N PHE A 23 -5.66 -2.08 15.96
CA PHE A 23 -5.63 -0.76 16.59
C PHE A 23 -6.70 -0.57 17.68
N SER A 24 -7.35 -1.65 18.12
CA SER A 24 -8.36 -1.61 19.17
C SER A 24 -7.76 -1.40 20.57
N PRO A 25 -8.56 -0.89 21.52
CA PRO A 25 -8.19 -0.89 22.93
C PRO A 25 -7.79 -2.27 23.47
N ASP A 26 -8.50 -3.33 23.08
CA ASP A 26 -8.18 -4.71 23.49
C ASP A 26 -6.76 -5.09 23.09
N MET A 27 -6.39 -4.92 21.82
CA MET A 27 -5.04 -5.24 21.35
C MET A 27 -3.98 -4.40 22.07
N ARG A 28 -4.23 -3.10 22.25
CA ARG A 28 -3.31 -2.20 22.95
C ARG A 28 -3.06 -2.67 24.39
N PHE A 29 -4.11 -2.85 25.16
CA PHE A 29 -3.95 -3.13 26.60
C PHE A 29 -3.56 -4.56 26.89
N GLN A 30 -3.96 -5.52 26.07
CA GLN A 30 -3.41 -6.89 26.14
C GLN A 30 -1.92 -6.91 25.80
N THR A 31 -1.47 -6.11 24.83
CA THR A 31 -0.03 -5.98 24.53
C THR A 31 0.73 -5.34 25.68
N TRP A 32 0.17 -4.34 26.39
CA TRP A 32 0.78 -3.81 27.61
C TRP A 32 0.93 -4.90 28.69
N ARG A 33 -0.11 -5.70 28.90
CA ARG A 33 -0.05 -6.81 29.89
C ARG A 33 0.98 -7.86 29.48
N ARG A 34 1.05 -8.22 28.21
CA ARG A 34 2.10 -9.12 27.70
C ARG A 34 3.51 -8.54 27.92
N LEU A 35 3.70 -7.25 27.74
CA LEU A 35 4.97 -6.57 28.02
C LEU A 35 5.31 -6.60 29.51
N TRP A 36 4.35 -6.40 30.42
CA TRP A 36 4.58 -6.55 31.85
C TRP A 36 4.90 -8.00 32.27
N VAL A 37 4.25 -9.00 31.65
CA VAL A 37 4.60 -10.40 31.85
C VAL A 37 6.03 -10.69 31.41
N ALA A 38 6.42 -10.22 30.23
CA ALA A 38 7.76 -10.40 29.68
C ALA A 38 8.83 -9.74 30.56
N LEU A 39 8.55 -8.55 31.09
CA LEU A 39 9.43 -7.86 32.04
C LEU A 39 9.61 -8.69 33.34
N ALA A 40 8.51 -9.04 33.98
CA ALA A 40 8.54 -9.82 35.23
C ALA A 40 9.24 -11.19 35.05
N ARG A 41 9.02 -11.84 33.92
CA ARG A 41 9.70 -13.10 33.55
C ARG A 41 11.20 -12.91 33.36
N ALA A 42 11.63 -11.87 32.68
CA ALA A 42 13.05 -11.56 32.47
C ALA A 42 13.73 -11.19 33.78
N GLU A 43 13.10 -10.39 34.64
CA GLU A 43 13.56 -10.03 35.97
C GLU A 43 13.69 -11.25 36.89
N HIS A 44 12.70 -12.15 36.88
CA HIS A 44 12.75 -13.44 37.57
C HIS A 44 13.95 -14.28 37.10
N ASN A 45 14.11 -14.45 35.79
CA ASN A 45 15.19 -15.25 35.20
C ASN A 45 16.59 -14.72 35.55
N LEU A 46 16.71 -13.42 35.79
CA LEU A 46 17.96 -12.73 36.09
C LEU A 46 18.22 -12.58 37.60
N GLY A 47 17.34 -13.16 38.43
CA GLY A 47 17.55 -13.33 39.87
C GLY A 47 16.98 -12.21 40.74
N LEU A 48 16.10 -11.37 40.26
CA LEU A 48 15.34 -10.48 41.14
C LEU A 48 14.32 -11.27 41.95
N PRO A 49 13.87 -10.77 43.13
CA PRO A 49 12.98 -11.47 44.02
C PRO A 49 11.52 -11.52 43.55
N ILE A 50 11.33 -11.99 42.32
CA ILE A 50 10.05 -12.24 41.67
C ILE A 50 9.87 -13.75 41.59
N THR A 51 8.71 -14.29 42.02
CA THR A 51 8.46 -15.73 41.99
C THR A 51 7.84 -16.18 40.68
N ALA A 52 7.97 -17.47 40.36
CA ALA A 52 7.34 -18.05 39.16
C ALA A 52 5.81 -17.94 39.24
N GLU A 53 5.24 -18.12 40.42
CA GLU A 53 3.79 -18.02 40.68
C GLU A 53 3.27 -16.60 40.40
N GLN A 54 4.06 -15.55 40.67
CA GLN A 54 3.70 -14.17 40.32
C GLN A 54 3.68 -13.96 38.81
N VAL A 55 4.65 -14.52 38.09
CA VAL A 55 4.67 -14.44 36.62
C VAL A 55 3.48 -15.19 36.01
N GLU A 56 3.19 -16.41 36.50
CA GLU A 56 2.03 -17.20 36.05
C GLU A 56 0.71 -16.48 36.33
N ALA A 57 0.56 -15.84 37.50
CA ALA A 57 -0.61 -15.04 37.82
C ALA A 57 -0.83 -13.88 36.88
N LEU A 58 0.23 -13.16 36.50
CA LEU A 58 0.14 -12.11 35.47
C LEU A 58 -0.26 -12.72 34.12
N GLU A 59 0.34 -13.82 33.71
CA GLU A 59 0.08 -14.46 32.42
C GLU A 59 -1.38 -14.94 32.31
N ALA A 60 -1.96 -15.45 33.37
CA ALA A 60 -3.36 -15.91 33.42
C ALA A 60 -4.37 -14.79 33.20
N HIS A 61 -4.00 -13.53 33.44
CA HIS A 61 -4.89 -12.37 33.42
C HIS A 61 -4.58 -11.37 32.30
N ILE A 62 -3.96 -11.79 31.19
CA ILE A 62 -3.62 -10.90 30.05
C ILE A 62 -4.88 -10.32 29.40
N THR A 63 -5.95 -11.10 29.26
CA THR A 63 -7.12 -10.76 28.43
C THR A 63 -8.32 -10.23 29.20
N ASP A 64 -8.41 -10.43 30.51
CA ASP A 64 -9.56 -10.04 31.34
C ASP A 64 -9.44 -8.60 31.87
N ILE A 65 -9.51 -7.65 30.97
CA ILE A 65 -9.35 -6.23 31.26
C ILE A 65 -10.65 -5.62 31.79
N ASP A 66 -10.65 -5.12 33.02
CA ASP A 66 -11.74 -4.35 33.61
C ASP A 66 -11.63 -2.88 33.18
N TYR A 67 -12.28 -2.55 32.07
CA TYR A 67 -12.28 -1.21 31.48
C TYR A 67 -12.98 -0.18 32.37
N GLU A 68 -13.99 -0.58 33.13
CA GLU A 68 -14.72 0.34 34.01
C GLU A 68 -13.82 0.78 35.17
N THR A 69 -13.17 -0.16 35.84
CA THR A 69 -12.18 0.13 36.89
C THR A 69 -11.03 0.96 36.33
N ALA A 70 -10.51 0.63 35.15
CA ALA A 70 -9.42 1.41 34.52
C ALA A 70 -9.83 2.86 34.26
N ALA A 71 -11.00 3.08 33.67
CA ALA A 71 -11.51 4.43 33.38
C ALA A 71 -11.78 5.24 34.65
N GLN A 72 -12.32 4.61 35.71
CA GLN A 72 -12.52 5.28 37.00
C GLN A 72 -11.17 5.66 37.60
N ARG A 73 -10.20 4.75 37.62
CA ARG A 73 -8.87 5.02 38.19
C ARG A 73 -8.13 6.11 37.43
N GLU A 74 -8.23 6.13 36.09
CA GLU A 74 -7.62 7.17 35.24
C GLU A 74 -8.19 8.56 35.58
N LYS A 75 -9.50 8.67 35.82
CA LYS A 75 -10.10 9.94 36.28
C LYS A 75 -9.53 10.44 37.59
N GLU A 76 -9.19 9.51 38.50
CA GLU A 76 -8.63 9.86 39.81
C GLU A 76 -7.16 10.30 39.71
N VAL A 77 -6.33 9.50 39.02
CA VAL A 77 -4.87 9.70 39.00
C VAL A 77 -4.35 10.47 37.80
N ARG A 78 -5.20 10.72 36.76
CA ARG A 78 -4.88 11.40 35.52
C ARG A 78 -3.71 10.77 34.74
N HIS A 79 -3.61 9.45 34.79
CA HIS A 79 -2.54 8.70 34.17
C HIS A 79 -3.02 7.32 33.73
N ASP A 80 -3.07 7.08 32.41
CA ASP A 80 -3.62 5.87 31.79
C ASP A 80 -2.80 4.61 32.15
N VAL A 81 -1.48 4.63 32.02
CA VAL A 81 -0.63 3.45 32.33
C VAL A 81 -0.77 3.06 33.80
N MET A 82 -0.76 4.02 34.74
CA MET A 82 -0.91 3.74 36.16
C MET A 82 -2.32 3.23 36.50
N ALA A 83 -3.35 3.67 35.78
CA ALA A 83 -4.69 3.11 35.91
C ALA A 83 -4.74 1.62 35.51
N HIS A 84 -4.04 1.27 34.43
CA HIS A 84 -3.93 -0.14 33.96
C HIS A 84 -3.02 -1.00 34.86
N VAL A 85 -1.94 -0.45 35.44
CA VAL A 85 -1.14 -1.14 36.47
C VAL A 85 -2.04 -1.50 37.68
N TYR A 86 -2.81 -0.53 38.16
CA TYR A 86 -3.75 -0.77 39.28
C TYR A 86 -4.80 -1.83 38.94
N THR A 87 -5.41 -1.74 37.75
CA THR A 87 -6.43 -2.68 37.30
C THR A 87 -5.86 -4.08 37.12
N TYR A 88 -4.63 -4.21 36.63
CA TYR A 88 -3.95 -5.48 36.51
C TYR A 88 -3.59 -6.08 37.85
N GLY A 89 -3.12 -5.26 38.81
CA GLY A 89 -2.88 -5.70 40.19
C GLY A 89 -4.14 -6.16 40.93
N LYS A 90 -5.34 -5.64 40.55
CA LYS A 90 -6.62 -6.18 41.06
C LYS A 90 -6.95 -7.54 40.49
N ALA A 91 -6.60 -7.81 39.24
CA ALA A 91 -6.81 -9.13 38.62
C ALA A 91 -5.80 -10.17 39.12
N ALA A 92 -4.55 -9.77 39.39
CA ALA A 92 -3.47 -10.63 39.92
C ALA A 92 -2.91 -10.03 41.21
N PRO A 93 -3.62 -10.15 42.37
CA PRO A 93 -3.23 -9.50 43.63
C PRO A 93 -1.87 -9.94 44.17
N GLU A 94 -1.49 -11.19 44.01
CA GLU A 94 -0.20 -11.76 44.43
C GLU A 94 1.00 -11.16 43.66
N ALA A 95 0.76 -10.64 42.48
CA ALA A 95 1.76 -10.01 41.64
C ALA A 95 1.67 -8.48 41.60
N ALA A 96 0.70 -7.88 42.30
CA ALA A 96 0.44 -6.43 42.22
C ALA A 96 1.68 -5.57 42.52
N GLY A 97 2.54 -6.01 43.42
CA GLY A 97 3.74 -5.29 43.86
C GLY A 97 4.91 -5.31 42.85
N ILE A 98 4.87 -6.18 41.84
CA ILE A 98 5.97 -6.31 40.87
C ILE A 98 5.61 -5.79 39.47
N ILE A 99 4.35 -5.44 39.25
CA ILE A 99 3.93 -4.91 37.94
C ILE A 99 4.67 -3.59 37.67
N HIS A 100 5.31 -3.49 36.51
CA HIS A 100 5.99 -2.26 36.05
C HIS A 100 7.27 -1.94 36.87
N LEU A 101 7.91 -2.94 37.51
CA LEU A 101 9.11 -2.74 38.31
C LEU A 101 10.24 -2.13 37.45
N GLY A 102 10.89 -1.07 37.92
CA GLY A 102 11.96 -0.37 37.21
C GLY A 102 11.56 0.35 35.94
N ALA A 103 10.36 0.08 35.40
CA ALA A 103 9.92 0.62 34.11
C ALA A 103 9.30 2.01 34.21
N THR A 104 9.19 2.68 33.07
CA THR A 104 8.41 3.90 32.86
C THR A 104 7.32 3.66 31.83
N SER A 105 6.34 4.56 31.74
CA SER A 105 5.18 4.41 30.87
C SER A 105 5.52 4.08 29.42
N CYS A 106 6.58 4.66 28.88
CA CYS A 106 7.00 4.39 27.51
C CYS A 106 7.51 2.96 27.28
N TYR A 107 7.84 2.21 28.32
CA TYR A 107 8.12 0.79 28.18
C TYR A 107 6.94 0.04 27.54
N VAL A 108 5.73 0.27 28.03
CA VAL A 108 4.55 -0.41 27.47
C VAL A 108 3.96 0.33 26.28
N THR A 109 3.88 1.67 26.32
CA THR A 109 3.25 2.43 25.22
C THR A 109 4.04 2.33 23.92
N ASP A 110 5.33 2.57 23.97
CA ASP A 110 6.19 2.63 22.80
C ASP A 110 6.52 1.24 22.24
N ASN A 111 6.84 0.26 23.10
CA ASN A 111 7.06 -1.10 22.62
C ASN A 111 5.78 -1.74 22.06
N ALA A 112 4.61 -1.45 22.64
CA ALA A 112 3.33 -1.92 22.09
C ALA A 112 3.06 -1.30 20.70
N ASP A 113 3.32 -0.02 20.53
CA ASP A 113 3.19 0.64 19.22
C ASP A 113 4.08 -0.05 18.16
N LEU A 114 5.35 -0.32 18.47
CA LEU A 114 6.27 -1.01 17.56
C LEU A 114 5.81 -2.42 17.19
N ILE A 115 5.26 -3.17 18.16
CA ILE A 115 4.68 -4.51 17.92
C ILE A 115 3.49 -4.40 16.97
N ILE A 116 2.55 -3.50 17.27
CA ILE A 116 1.33 -3.28 16.49
C ILE A 116 1.67 -2.81 15.06
N TYR A 117 2.57 -1.85 14.92
CA TYR A 117 2.98 -1.35 13.60
C TYR A 117 3.65 -2.43 12.76
N ARG A 118 4.51 -3.26 13.34
CA ARG A 118 5.12 -4.38 12.62
C ARG A 118 4.08 -5.37 12.09
N GLU A 119 3.11 -5.75 12.92
CA GLU A 119 2.05 -6.66 12.48
C GLU A 119 1.15 -6.02 11.40
N GLY A 120 0.87 -4.72 11.51
CA GLY A 120 0.18 -3.96 10.48
C GLY A 120 0.94 -3.93 9.16
N LEU A 121 2.25 -3.65 9.19
CA LEU A 121 3.11 -3.64 8.00
C LEU A 121 3.19 -5.02 7.34
N LYS A 122 3.34 -6.10 8.12
CA LYS A 122 3.32 -7.48 7.59
C LYS A 122 2.00 -7.80 6.89
N TYR A 123 0.89 -7.41 7.49
CA TYR A 123 -0.42 -7.60 6.90
C TYR A 123 -0.55 -6.84 5.57
N LEU A 124 -0.19 -5.54 5.55
CA LEU A 124 -0.24 -4.72 4.35
C LEU A 124 0.70 -5.23 3.24
N ARG A 125 1.85 -5.79 3.61
CA ARG A 125 2.77 -6.46 2.68
C ARG A 125 2.08 -7.61 1.94
N GLY A 126 1.37 -8.46 2.67
CA GLY A 126 0.59 -9.56 2.07
C GLY A 126 -0.50 -9.04 1.12
N GLN A 127 -1.18 -7.96 1.49
CA GLN A 127 -2.21 -7.31 0.67
C GLN A 127 -1.61 -6.68 -0.60
N LEU A 128 -0.46 -6.03 -0.51
CA LEU A 128 0.26 -5.47 -1.65
C LEU A 128 0.67 -6.56 -2.64
N LEU A 129 1.20 -7.67 -2.14
CA LEU A 129 1.55 -8.84 -2.96
C LEU A 129 0.32 -9.46 -3.64
N ALA A 130 -0.85 -9.43 -3.01
CA ALA A 130 -2.09 -9.89 -3.64
C ALA A 130 -2.50 -9.01 -4.84
N VAL A 131 -2.33 -7.68 -4.74
CA VAL A 131 -2.50 -6.76 -5.89
C VAL A 131 -1.54 -7.12 -7.02
N VAL A 132 -0.26 -7.33 -6.71
CA VAL A 132 0.76 -7.74 -7.69
C VAL A 132 0.44 -9.08 -8.32
N ALA A 133 -0.08 -10.05 -7.55
CA ALA A 133 -0.50 -11.36 -8.05
C ALA A 133 -1.67 -11.25 -9.05
N ASN A 134 -2.67 -10.42 -8.74
CA ASN A 134 -3.80 -10.17 -9.65
C ASN A 134 -3.32 -9.53 -10.96
N LEU A 135 -2.51 -8.48 -10.86
CA LEU A 135 -1.93 -7.81 -12.03
C LEU A 135 -1.00 -8.74 -12.83
N SER A 136 -0.30 -9.68 -12.18
CA SER A 136 0.52 -10.68 -12.86
C SER A 136 -0.33 -11.58 -13.77
N ARG A 137 -1.48 -12.06 -13.27
CA ARG A 137 -2.43 -12.85 -14.07
C ARG A 137 -3.00 -12.04 -15.23
N PHE A 138 -3.38 -10.80 -14.96
CA PHE A 138 -3.88 -9.87 -15.97
C PHE A 138 -2.81 -9.58 -17.05
N ALA A 139 -1.59 -9.26 -16.65
CA ALA A 139 -0.48 -8.99 -17.57
C ALA A 139 -0.16 -10.21 -18.46
N GLU A 140 -0.14 -11.41 -17.89
CA GLU A 140 0.07 -12.66 -18.63
C GLU A 140 -1.03 -12.91 -19.66
N ALA A 141 -2.30 -12.72 -19.27
CA ALA A 141 -3.45 -12.93 -20.15
C ALA A 141 -3.45 -12.00 -21.37
N TYR A 142 -3.02 -10.74 -21.18
CA TYR A 142 -3.09 -9.71 -22.19
C TYR A 142 -1.72 -9.25 -22.73
N LYS A 143 -0.65 -10.02 -22.51
CA LYS A 143 0.72 -9.65 -22.93
C LYS A 143 0.89 -9.43 -24.43
N ALA A 144 0.05 -10.06 -25.25
CA ALA A 144 0.09 -9.97 -26.70
C ALA A 144 -1.07 -9.16 -27.29
N THR A 145 -1.99 -8.62 -26.48
CA THR A 145 -3.15 -7.86 -26.94
C THR A 145 -2.73 -6.41 -27.26
N PRO A 146 -2.68 -6.03 -28.55
CA PRO A 146 -2.30 -4.69 -28.96
C PRO A 146 -3.28 -3.63 -28.41
N THR A 147 -2.77 -2.51 -27.95
CA THR A 147 -3.55 -1.34 -27.57
C THR A 147 -2.79 -0.07 -27.94
N LEU A 148 -3.50 1.03 -28.12
CA LEU A 148 -2.90 2.32 -28.38
C LEU A 148 -2.14 2.81 -27.15
N GLY A 149 -0.86 3.15 -27.31
CA GLY A 149 -0.06 3.82 -26.30
C GLY A 149 -0.28 5.33 -26.37
N TYR A 150 -0.18 6.00 -25.21
CA TYR A 150 -0.36 7.43 -25.09
C TYR A 150 0.89 8.07 -24.48
N THR A 151 1.37 9.15 -25.10
CA THR A 151 2.35 10.07 -24.52
C THR A 151 1.75 11.45 -24.51
N HIS A 152 1.94 12.22 -23.43
CA HIS A 152 1.25 13.51 -23.24
C HIS A 152 -0.28 13.41 -23.40
N TYR A 153 -0.82 12.22 -23.11
CA TYR A 153 -2.21 11.84 -23.34
C TYR A 153 -2.66 11.98 -24.79
N GLN A 154 -1.72 11.89 -25.73
CA GLN A 154 -1.97 11.87 -27.18
C GLN A 154 -1.64 10.47 -27.73
N PRO A 155 -2.39 10.01 -28.77
CA PRO A 155 -2.08 8.76 -29.44
C PRO A 155 -0.64 8.71 -29.94
N ALA A 156 0.05 7.61 -29.61
CA ALA A 156 1.42 7.37 -30.00
C ALA A 156 1.56 5.98 -30.65
N GLN A 157 2.64 5.26 -30.41
CA GLN A 157 2.81 3.90 -30.92
C GLN A 157 2.00 2.87 -30.14
N LEU A 158 1.86 1.66 -30.70
CA LEU A 158 1.19 0.57 -30.01
C LEU A 158 2.04 0.03 -28.85
N VAL A 159 1.35 -0.40 -27.82
CA VAL A 159 1.83 -1.23 -26.73
C VAL A 159 0.90 -2.42 -26.60
N THR A 160 1.00 -3.21 -25.53
CA THR A 160 -0.02 -4.21 -25.19
C THR A 160 -0.70 -3.87 -23.87
N VAL A 161 -1.92 -4.37 -23.69
CA VAL A 161 -2.70 -4.22 -22.45
C VAL A 161 -1.91 -4.79 -21.28
N GLY A 162 -1.31 -5.98 -21.43
CA GLY A 162 -0.48 -6.61 -20.41
C GLY A 162 0.80 -5.82 -20.10
N LYS A 163 1.46 -5.26 -21.11
CA LYS A 163 2.64 -4.40 -20.89
C LYS A 163 2.30 -3.15 -20.09
N ARG A 164 1.13 -2.54 -20.31
CA ARG A 164 0.66 -1.40 -19.49
C ARG A 164 0.51 -1.79 -18.03
N ALA A 165 -0.04 -2.97 -17.72
CA ALA A 165 -0.17 -3.45 -16.35
C ALA A 165 1.19 -3.62 -15.65
N THR A 166 2.24 -4.02 -16.36
CA THR A 166 3.58 -4.13 -15.77
C THR A 166 4.16 -2.77 -15.33
N LEU A 167 3.70 -1.65 -15.89
CA LEU A 167 4.11 -0.32 -15.43
C LEU A 167 3.56 -0.01 -14.04
N TRP A 168 2.31 -0.40 -13.76
CA TRP A 168 1.74 -0.29 -12.41
C TRP A 168 2.43 -1.23 -11.43
N MET A 169 2.70 -2.46 -11.86
CA MET A 169 3.40 -3.45 -11.04
C MET A 169 4.81 -2.99 -10.67
N GLN A 170 5.51 -2.28 -11.55
CA GLN A 170 6.86 -1.76 -11.27
C GLN A 170 6.86 -0.80 -10.08
N ASP A 171 5.86 0.06 -9.96
CA ASP A 171 5.71 0.96 -8.81
C ASP A 171 5.43 0.18 -7.52
N PHE A 172 4.51 -0.81 -7.57
CA PHE A 172 4.22 -1.66 -6.40
C PHE A 172 5.42 -2.50 -5.95
N LEU A 173 6.31 -2.90 -6.85
CA LEU A 173 7.54 -3.60 -6.48
C LEU A 173 8.52 -2.66 -5.78
N ALA A 174 8.63 -1.40 -6.20
CA ALA A 174 9.42 -0.40 -5.49
C ALA A 174 8.86 -0.13 -4.08
N ASP A 175 7.54 -0.04 -3.94
CA ASP A 175 6.87 0.08 -2.64
C ASP A 175 7.13 -1.14 -1.74
N LEU A 176 7.18 -2.35 -2.32
CA LEU A 176 7.48 -3.57 -1.59
C LEU A 176 8.91 -3.58 -1.06
N GLU A 177 9.88 -3.11 -1.85
CA GLU A 177 11.28 -2.97 -1.43
C GLU A 177 11.41 -2.00 -0.24
N GLU A 178 10.71 -0.85 -0.29
CA GLU A 178 10.66 0.11 0.83
C GLU A 178 9.99 -0.48 2.07
N LEU A 179 8.88 -1.20 1.89
CA LEU A 179 8.17 -1.84 2.99
C LEU A 179 9.02 -2.93 3.67
N ASP A 180 9.72 -3.74 2.89
CA ASP A 180 10.65 -4.74 3.39
C ASP A 180 11.82 -4.07 4.13
N PHE A 181 12.37 -2.98 3.59
CA PHE A 181 13.39 -2.21 4.28
C PHE A 181 12.91 -1.67 5.63
N VAL A 182 11.68 -1.14 5.71
CA VAL A 182 11.11 -0.65 6.97
C VAL A 182 10.96 -1.79 7.98
N LEU A 183 10.44 -2.95 7.56
CA LEU A 183 10.27 -4.13 8.41
C LEU A 183 11.61 -4.66 8.96
N ASP A 184 12.62 -4.79 8.10
CA ASP A 184 13.94 -5.33 8.44
C ASP A 184 14.74 -4.41 9.37
N ASN A 185 14.43 -3.12 9.36
CA ASN A 185 15.09 -2.12 10.19
C ASN A 185 14.28 -1.67 11.40
N LEU A 186 13.13 -2.29 11.66
CA LEU A 186 12.32 -1.99 12.83
C LEU A 186 12.98 -2.60 14.07
N LYS A 187 13.33 -1.74 15.04
CA LYS A 187 13.97 -2.13 16.28
C LYS A 187 13.01 -1.99 17.45
N PHE A 188 13.23 -2.75 18.50
CA PHE A 188 12.51 -2.65 19.76
C PHE A 188 13.07 -1.49 20.61
N LEU A 189 12.24 -0.82 21.41
CA LEU A 189 12.73 0.20 22.33
C LEU A 189 13.52 -0.44 23.48
N GLY A 190 12.97 -1.48 24.10
CA GLY A 190 13.48 -2.08 25.32
C GLY A 190 13.06 -1.34 26.59
N CYS A 191 13.76 -1.62 27.67
CA CYS A 191 13.56 -1.06 29.01
C CYS A 191 14.56 0.07 29.24
N ARG A 192 14.23 1.30 28.84
CA ARG A 192 15.19 2.42 28.83
C ARG A 192 15.13 3.32 30.07
N GLY A 193 14.06 3.25 30.83
CA GLY A 193 13.84 4.14 31.98
C GLY A 193 13.45 5.57 31.57
N THR A 194 13.45 6.47 32.53
CA THR A 194 12.87 7.82 32.40
C THR A 194 13.59 8.70 31.37
N THR A 195 14.90 8.57 31.26
CA THR A 195 15.75 9.39 30.37
C THR A 195 16.65 8.57 29.45
N GLY A 196 16.40 7.28 29.36
CA GLY A 196 17.17 6.38 28.50
C GLY A 196 18.46 5.87 29.12
N THR A 197 18.69 6.13 30.41
CA THR A 197 19.93 5.75 31.13
C THR A 197 19.89 4.38 31.77
N GLU A 198 18.70 3.74 31.81
CA GLU A 198 18.48 2.43 32.44
C GLU A 198 18.82 2.41 33.95
N ALA A 199 18.95 3.60 34.58
CA ALA A 199 19.43 3.77 35.95
C ALA A 199 18.66 2.93 36.98
N SER A 200 17.32 2.84 36.87
CA SER A 200 16.50 2.03 37.79
C SER A 200 16.83 0.54 37.67
N PHE A 201 17.10 0.05 36.47
CA PHE A 201 17.51 -1.35 36.27
C PHE A 201 18.94 -1.60 36.72
N LEU A 202 19.84 -0.62 36.54
CA LEU A 202 21.21 -0.70 37.05
C LEU A 202 21.23 -0.80 38.57
N ASP A 203 20.34 -0.05 39.25
CA ASP A 203 20.16 -0.15 40.70
C ASP A 203 19.57 -1.52 41.11
N LEU A 204 18.51 -1.99 40.40
CA LEU A 204 17.89 -3.30 40.67
C LEU A 204 18.84 -4.48 40.52
N PHE A 205 19.81 -4.40 39.63
CA PHE A 205 20.82 -5.43 39.35
C PHE A 205 22.17 -5.15 39.97
N ASP A 206 22.25 -4.31 41.00
CA ASP A 206 23.48 -4.01 41.77
C ASP A 206 24.66 -3.58 40.86
N GLY A 207 24.39 -2.85 39.78
CA GLY A 207 25.40 -2.36 38.85
C GLY A 207 25.79 -3.35 37.74
N ASP A 208 25.10 -4.48 37.61
CA ASP A 208 25.38 -5.47 36.56
C ASP A 208 24.76 -5.09 35.21
N GLU A 209 25.53 -4.41 34.38
CA GLU A 209 25.10 -3.99 33.02
C GLU A 209 24.78 -5.18 32.10
N ALA A 210 25.48 -6.33 32.27
CA ALA A 210 25.25 -7.50 31.42
C ALA A 210 23.84 -8.11 31.67
N LYS A 211 23.31 -8.02 32.89
CA LYS A 211 21.93 -8.44 33.18
C LYS A 211 20.91 -7.52 32.49
N ILE A 212 21.18 -6.22 32.39
CA ILE A 212 20.31 -5.27 31.69
C ILE A 212 20.26 -5.59 30.20
N ASP A 213 21.41 -5.84 29.58
CA ASP A 213 21.48 -6.24 28.18
C ASP A 213 20.73 -7.56 27.94
N GLU A 214 20.91 -8.54 28.80
CA GLU A 214 20.23 -9.84 28.70
C GLU A 214 18.72 -9.71 28.93
N MET A 215 18.27 -8.86 29.86
CA MET A 215 16.85 -8.54 30.08
C MET A 215 16.22 -7.96 28.79
N ASN A 216 16.85 -6.97 28.20
CA ASN A 216 16.39 -6.37 26.94
C ASN A 216 16.36 -7.38 25.80
N ARG A 217 17.36 -8.26 25.73
CA ARG A 217 17.43 -9.35 24.74
C ARG A 217 16.30 -10.36 24.91
N GLN A 218 16.00 -10.80 26.14
CA GLN A 218 14.92 -11.74 26.42
C GLN A 218 13.57 -11.14 26.02
N ILE A 219 13.28 -9.92 26.44
CA ILE A 219 12.01 -9.25 26.15
C ILE A 219 11.86 -9.03 24.64
N SER A 220 12.87 -8.48 23.97
CA SER A 220 12.77 -8.21 22.53
C SER A 220 12.57 -9.50 21.71
N ALA A 221 13.27 -10.58 22.08
CA ALA A 221 13.16 -11.89 21.44
C ALA A 221 11.75 -12.50 21.59
N GLU A 222 11.12 -12.37 22.78
CA GLU A 222 9.75 -12.85 23.04
C GLU A 222 8.74 -12.21 22.07
N PHE A 223 8.97 -10.94 21.69
CA PHE A 223 8.13 -10.25 20.70
C PHE A 223 8.66 -10.36 19.28
N GLY A 224 9.71 -11.17 19.04
CA GLY A 224 10.26 -11.41 17.70
C GLY A 224 10.98 -10.22 17.10
N PHE A 225 11.67 -9.42 17.93
CA PHE A 225 12.60 -8.38 17.49
C PHE A 225 14.04 -8.84 17.77
N ASP A 226 14.86 -8.85 16.73
CA ASP A 226 16.26 -9.27 16.84
C ASP A 226 17.15 -8.22 17.50
N LYS A 227 16.71 -6.95 17.51
CA LYS A 227 17.51 -5.80 17.95
C LYS A 227 16.67 -4.79 18.70
N CYS A 228 17.26 -4.22 19.76
CA CYS A 228 16.82 -2.97 20.35
C CYS A 228 17.55 -1.79 19.71
N PHE A 229 17.06 -0.55 19.91
CA PHE A 229 17.84 0.65 19.62
C PHE A 229 19.07 0.70 20.53
N ASP A 230 20.22 1.09 20.00
CA ASP A 230 21.46 1.15 20.77
C ASP A 230 21.41 2.22 21.88
N VAL A 231 20.82 3.39 21.55
CA VAL A 231 20.55 4.49 22.48
C VAL A 231 19.20 5.10 22.20
N CYS A 232 18.50 5.47 23.28
CA CYS A 232 17.22 6.21 23.21
C CYS A 232 17.14 7.20 24.36
N GLY A 233 16.22 8.14 24.29
CA GLY A 233 15.68 8.81 25.45
C GLY A 233 14.64 7.94 26.14
N GLN A 234 13.55 8.51 26.61
CA GLN A 234 12.44 7.76 27.18
C GLN A 234 11.65 6.98 26.10
N THR A 235 11.66 7.48 24.85
CA THR A 235 10.91 6.94 23.71
C THR A 235 11.84 6.43 22.62
N TYR A 236 11.31 5.60 21.71
CA TYR A 236 12.04 5.33 20.46
C TYR A 236 12.07 6.61 19.58
N PRO A 237 13.06 6.73 18.67
CA PRO A 237 13.15 7.90 17.78
C PRO A 237 11.89 8.03 16.91
N ARG A 238 11.14 9.12 17.00
CA ARG A 238 9.90 9.35 16.22
C ARG A 238 10.16 9.40 14.70
N LYS A 239 11.41 9.36 14.28
CA LYS A 239 11.82 9.12 12.90
C LYS A 239 11.30 7.79 12.35
N VAL A 240 11.04 6.80 13.22
CA VAL A 240 10.42 5.51 12.85
C VAL A 240 9.01 5.73 12.32
N ASP A 241 8.19 6.50 13.02
CA ASP A 241 6.81 6.83 12.60
C ASP A 241 6.82 7.55 11.23
N SER A 242 7.76 8.48 11.05
CA SER A 242 7.95 9.19 9.78
C SER A 242 8.27 8.23 8.64
N ARG A 243 9.14 7.23 8.86
CA ARG A 243 9.43 6.18 7.85
C ARG A 243 8.21 5.34 7.53
N ILE A 244 7.48 4.90 8.55
CA ILE A 244 6.29 4.07 8.38
C ILE A 244 5.24 4.82 7.54
N LEU A 245 4.84 6.02 7.94
CA LEU A 245 3.82 6.78 7.21
C LEU A 245 4.29 7.20 5.81
N SER A 246 5.59 7.46 5.61
CA SER A 246 6.15 7.74 4.29
C SER A 246 6.04 6.51 3.37
N CYS A 247 6.33 5.31 3.88
CA CYS A 247 6.16 4.06 3.15
C CYS A 247 4.68 3.83 2.78
N LEU A 248 3.75 4.00 3.73
CA LEU A 248 2.31 3.87 3.46
C LEU A 248 1.83 4.91 2.42
N SER A 249 2.36 6.13 2.47
CA SER A 249 2.10 7.18 1.49
C SER A 249 2.62 6.82 0.09
N ALA A 250 3.78 6.16 -0.03
CA ALA A 250 4.31 5.68 -1.31
C ALA A 250 3.38 4.64 -1.94
N ILE A 251 2.92 3.66 -1.16
CA ILE A 251 1.91 2.67 -1.61
C ILE A 251 0.63 3.38 -2.10
N ALA A 252 0.16 4.40 -1.38
CA ALA A 252 -1.01 5.17 -1.79
C ALA A 252 -0.81 5.89 -3.12
N GLN A 253 0.40 6.40 -3.40
CA GLN A 253 0.74 7.06 -4.68
C GLN A 253 0.65 6.07 -5.84
N SER A 254 1.20 4.86 -5.70
CA SER A 254 1.14 3.80 -6.70
C SER A 254 -0.30 3.36 -6.98
N CYS A 255 -1.10 3.17 -5.93
CA CYS A 255 -2.52 2.87 -6.03
C CYS A 255 -3.29 3.99 -6.75
N TYR A 256 -2.98 5.25 -6.43
CA TYR A 256 -3.60 6.41 -7.05
C TYR A 256 -3.29 6.50 -8.55
N ARG A 257 -2.02 6.29 -8.92
CA ARG A 257 -1.59 6.26 -10.33
C ARG A 257 -2.34 5.19 -11.11
N MET A 258 -2.34 3.94 -10.65
CA MET A 258 -3.07 2.84 -11.29
C MET A 258 -4.56 3.15 -11.43
N ALA A 259 -5.21 3.61 -10.36
CA ALA A 259 -6.63 3.93 -10.37
C ALA A 259 -6.99 5.07 -11.32
N ASN A 260 -6.13 6.08 -11.47
CA ASN A 260 -6.31 7.14 -12.47
C ASN A 260 -6.23 6.61 -13.89
N ASP A 261 -5.24 5.79 -14.23
CA ASP A 261 -5.13 5.17 -15.54
C ASP A 261 -6.38 4.35 -15.87
N ILE A 262 -6.88 3.55 -14.92
CA ILE A 262 -8.11 2.75 -15.09
C ILE A 262 -9.31 3.67 -15.34
N ARG A 263 -9.46 4.78 -14.61
CA ARG A 263 -10.55 5.75 -14.81
C ARG A 263 -10.52 6.34 -16.22
N LEU A 264 -9.35 6.67 -16.76
CA LEU A 264 -9.18 7.17 -18.13
C LEU A 264 -9.50 6.07 -19.16
N LEU A 265 -9.01 4.85 -18.92
CA LEU A 265 -9.30 3.70 -19.80
C LEU A 265 -10.80 3.34 -19.78
N GLN A 266 -11.47 3.50 -18.66
CA GLN A 266 -12.93 3.29 -18.54
C GLN A 266 -13.73 4.40 -19.23
N HIS A 267 -13.25 5.65 -19.20
CA HIS A 267 -13.83 6.74 -20.00
C HIS A 267 -13.81 6.37 -21.48
N ASP A 268 -12.69 5.81 -21.97
CA ASP A 268 -12.54 5.35 -23.35
C ASP A 268 -13.18 3.98 -23.60
N ARG A 269 -13.82 3.38 -22.59
CA ARG A 269 -14.48 2.07 -22.65
C ARG A 269 -13.55 0.92 -22.99
N GLN A 270 -12.24 1.06 -22.77
CA GLN A 270 -11.23 0.06 -23.11
C GLN A 270 -11.04 -0.97 -22.00
N VAL A 271 -10.90 -0.50 -20.75
CA VAL A 271 -10.74 -1.34 -19.55
C VAL A 271 -11.66 -0.78 -18.46
N GLU A 272 -12.37 -1.66 -17.79
CA GLU A 272 -13.34 -1.29 -16.76
C GLU A 272 -13.03 -1.98 -15.44
N GLU A 273 -13.29 -1.28 -14.30
CA GLU A 273 -13.31 -1.93 -13.00
C GLU A 273 -14.50 -2.91 -12.89
N PRO A 274 -14.46 -3.90 -11.96
CA PRO A 274 -15.56 -4.84 -11.80
C PRO A 274 -16.86 -4.15 -11.44
N PHE A 275 -17.97 -4.68 -11.97
CA PHE A 275 -19.31 -4.19 -11.71
C PHE A 275 -20.21 -5.34 -11.28
N GLU A 276 -20.73 -5.28 -10.05
CA GLU A 276 -21.57 -6.32 -9.48
C GLU A 276 -22.91 -6.44 -10.19
N LYS A 277 -23.46 -7.66 -10.28
CA LYS A 277 -24.72 -7.95 -10.99
C LYS A 277 -25.89 -7.04 -10.55
N ASN A 278 -25.95 -6.71 -9.27
CA ASN A 278 -27.01 -5.89 -8.68
C ASN A 278 -26.56 -4.46 -8.35
N GLN A 279 -25.36 -4.08 -8.76
CA GLN A 279 -24.82 -2.74 -8.49
C GLN A 279 -25.58 -1.69 -9.31
N ILE A 280 -25.96 -0.58 -8.66
CA ILE A 280 -26.55 0.58 -9.33
C ILE A 280 -25.43 1.59 -9.57
N GLY A 281 -25.08 1.84 -10.83
CA GLY A 281 -24.03 2.79 -11.20
C GLY A 281 -24.46 4.25 -11.17
N SER A 282 -25.79 4.51 -11.28
CA SER A 282 -26.34 5.86 -11.27
C SER A 282 -27.83 5.81 -10.89
N SER A 283 -28.26 6.74 -10.05
CA SER A 283 -29.69 6.88 -9.66
C SER A 283 -30.59 7.38 -10.81
N ALA A 284 -30.01 8.03 -11.82
CA ALA A 284 -30.76 8.65 -12.91
C ALA A 284 -30.56 7.96 -14.27
N MET A 285 -29.42 7.31 -14.48
CA MET A 285 -29.03 6.74 -15.78
C MET A 285 -28.61 5.28 -15.60
N ALA A 286 -29.52 4.35 -15.84
CA ALA A 286 -29.32 2.92 -15.57
C ALA A 286 -28.14 2.28 -16.32
N TYR A 287 -27.75 2.80 -17.51
CA TYR A 287 -26.64 2.30 -18.31
C TYR A 287 -25.27 2.77 -17.81
N LYS A 288 -25.21 3.78 -16.93
CA LYS A 288 -23.99 4.43 -16.51
C LYS A 288 -23.21 3.58 -15.50
N ARG A 289 -21.98 3.22 -15.87
CA ARG A 289 -21.04 2.50 -14.99
C ARG A 289 -19.94 3.45 -14.55
N ASN A 290 -20.03 3.95 -13.32
CA ASN A 290 -19.01 4.85 -12.78
C ASN A 290 -17.85 4.03 -12.21
N PRO A 291 -16.58 4.48 -12.36
CA PRO A 291 -15.42 3.84 -11.76
C PRO A 291 -15.32 4.19 -10.27
N MET A 292 -16.34 3.82 -9.47
CA MET A 292 -16.52 4.26 -8.08
C MET A 292 -15.44 3.72 -7.16
N ARG A 293 -14.91 2.51 -7.43
CA ARG A 293 -13.81 1.91 -6.65
C ARG A 293 -12.53 2.67 -6.89
N CYS A 294 -12.19 2.94 -8.15
CA CYS A 294 -11.02 3.73 -8.51
C CYS A 294 -11.12 5.19 -8.02
N GLU A 295 -12.30 5.80 -8.06
CA GLU A 295 -12.53 7.14 -7.48
C GLU A 295 -12.30 7.13 -5.96
N ARG A 296 -12.73 6.10 -5.25
CA ARG A 296 -12.52 5.93 -3.82
C ARG A 296 -11.05 5.69 -3.49
N ILE A 297 -10.34 4.86 -4.26
CA ILE A 297 -8.88 4.68 -4.14
C ILE A 297 -8.20 6.04 -4.23
N CYS A 298 -8.50 6.82 -5.26
CA CYS A 298 -7.91 8.14 -5.46
C CYS A 298 -8.20 9.11 -4.31
N SER A 299 -9.41 9.09 -3.75
CA SER A 299 -9.77 9.99 -2.65
C SER A 299 -9.12 9.60 -1.33
N LEU A 300 -9.08 8.32 -0.99
CA LEU A 300 -8.40 7.82 0.21
C LEU A 300 -6.88 7.99 0.11
N ALA A 301 -6.29 7.80 -1.07
CA ALA A 301 -4.87 8.03 -1.28
C ALA A 301 -4.47 9.48 -1.00
N ARG A 302 -5.28 10.47 -1.40
CA ARG A 302 -5.02 11.88 -1.05
C ARG A 302 -5.07 12.12 0.45
N TYR A 303 -6.02 11.49 1.14
CA TYR A 303 -6.10 11.57 2.59
C TYR A 303 -4.83 11.03 3.24
N LEU A 304 -4.40 9.82 2.87
CA LEU A 304 -3.20 9.19 3.43
C LEU A 304 -1.92 9.99 3.14
N MET A 305 -1.76 10.50 1.92
CA MET A 305 -0.61 11.36 1.57
C MET A 305 -0.56 12.63 2.42
N ALA A 306 -1.72 13.23 2.72
CA ALA A 306 -1.80 14.39 3.59
C ALA A 306 -1.53 14.03 5.06
N ASP A 307 -2.11 12.92 5.55
CA ASP A 307 -1.91 12.42 6.91
C ASP A 307 -0.43 12.08 7.18
N ALA A 308 0.27 11.53 6.21
CA ALA A 308 1.69 11.16 6.33
C ALA A 308 2.61 12.35 6.68
N MET A 309 2.17 13.58 6.44
CA MET A 309 2.92 14.78 6.81
C MET A 309 2.98 15.02 8.32
N ASN A 310 2.08 14.44 9.11
CA ASN A 310 2.08 14.55 10.56
C ASN A 310 3.37 14.00 11.19
N ALA A 311 3.80 12.82 10.77
CA ALA A 311 4.92 12.13 11.41
C ALA A 311 6.28 12.85 11.25
N PRO A 312 6.70 13.36 10.07
CA PRO A 312 7.93 14.13 9.95
C PRO A 312 7.87 15.44 10.75
N MET A 313 6.72 16.12 10.83
CA MET A 313 6.55 17.32 11.66
C MET A 313 6.74 16.97 13.15
N THR A 314 6.08 15.91 13.63
CA THR A 314 6.20 15.41 15.01
C THR A 314 7.65 15.00 15.31
N ALA A 315 8.32 14.28 14.41
CA ALA A 315 9.70 13.87 14.59
C ALA A 315 10.67 15.06 14.70
N SER A 316 10.34 16.18 14.07
CA SER A 316 11.19 17.40 14.05
C SER A 316 11.13 18.23 15.33
N VAL A 317 10.12 18.03 16.17
CA VAL A 317 9.89 18.81 17.42
C VAL A 317 10.06 17.98 18.68
N GLN A 318 10.76 16.84 18.61
CA GLN A 318 11.11 16.07 19.79
C GLN A 318 12.23 16.77 20.57
N TRP A 319 11.96 17.09 21.85
CA TRP A 319 12.88 17.84 22.69
C TRP A 319 13.60 16.91 23.67
N MET A 320 14.93 16.95 23.65
CA MET A 320 15.79 16.23 24.58
C MET A 320 15.36 14.76 24.73
N GLU A 321 15.21 14.25 25.94
CA GLU A 321 14.92 12.83 26.20
C GLU A 321 13.41 12.51 26.11
N ARG A 322 12.53 13.51 26.21
CA ARG A 322 11.07 13.34 26.13
C ARG A 322 10.32 14.65 25.97
N THR A 323 9.34 14.68 25.09
CA THR A 323 8.22 15.62 25.09
C THR A 323 6.90 14.86 24.90
N LEU A 324 5.79 15.38 25.41
CA LEU A 324 4.47 14.80 25.23
C LEU A 324 3.75 15.35 23.98
N ASP A 325 4.37 16.27 23.27
CA ASP A 325 3.82 16.91 22.08
C ASP A 325 3.45 15.93 20.95
N ASP A 326 4.14 14.79 20.89
CA ASP A 326 3.89 13.72 19.95
C ASP A 326 2.58 12.96 20.20
N SER A 327 2.16 12.83 21.46
CA SER A 327 1.19 11.83 21.90
C SER A 327 -0.18 11.94 21.21
N ALA A 328 -0.81 13.10 21.25
CA ALA A 328 -2.14 13.30 20.69
C ALA A 328 -2.14 13.15 19.16
N ASN A 329 -1.12 13.69 18.48
CA ASN A 329 -0.99 13.56 17.03
C ASN A 329 -0.82 12.10 16.60
N ARG A 330 0.10 11.36 17.22
CA ARG A 330 0.38 9.95 16.91
C ARG A 330 -0.81 9.02 17.15
N ARG A 331 -1.62 9.30 18.19
CA ARG A 331 -2.84 8.53 18.48
C ARG A 331 -3.89 8.59 17.37
N ILE A 332 -3.82 9.61 16.50
CA ILE A 332 -4.71 9.81 15.37
C ILE A 332 -3.99 9.37 14.08
N SER A 333 -2.87 10.01 13.75
CA SER A 333 -2.21 9.86 12.44
C SER A 333 -1.72 8.43 12.18
N MET A 334 -1.12 7.76 13.17
CA MET A 334 -0.61 6.40 12.95
C MET A 334 -1.74 5.38 12.69
N PRO A 335 -2.75 5.22 13.56
CA PRO A 335 -3.85 4.30 13.27
C PRO A 335 -4.58 4.63 11.98
N GLU A 336 -4.92 5.89 11.73
CA GLU A 336 -5.66 6.28 10.52
C GLU A 336 -4.84 6.06 9.25
N GLY A 337 -3.51 6.26 9.30
CA GLY A 337 -2.62 5.91 8.21
C GLY A 337 -2.68 4.42 7.83
N PHE A 338 -2.61 3.53 8.81
CA PHE A 338 -2.74 2.08 8.60
C PHE A 338 -4.14 1.67 8.12
N LEU A 339 -5.20 2.18 8.75
CA LEU A 339 -6.59 1.91 8.34
C LEU A 339 -6.85 2.37 6.90
N CYS A 340 -6.31 3.52 6.53
CA CYS A 340 -6.46 4.07 5.18
C CYS A 340 -5.68 3.26 4.15
N ALA A 341 -4.43 2.86 4.45
CA ALA A 341 -3.63 1.99 3.58
C ALA A 341 -4.31 0.63 3.35
N ASP A 342 -4.85 0.02 4.40
CA ASP A 342 -5.64 -1.21 4.32
C ASP A 342 -6.85 -1.04 3.41
N ALA A 343 -7.64 0.01 3.61
CA ALA A 343 -8.81 0.31 2.78
C ALA A 343 -8.45 0.47 1.30
N ILE A 344 -7.37 1.18 0.99
CA ILE A 344 -6.88 1.38 -0.37
C ILE A 344 -6.47 0.04 -1.00
N LEU A 345 -5.65 -0.76 -0.32
CA LEU A 345 -5.16 -2.04 -0.84
C LEU A 345 -6.29 -3.06 -1.05
N ARG A 346 -7.28 -3.10 -0.17
CA ARG A 346 -8.49 -3.95 -0.34
C ARG A 346 -9.27 -3.56 -1.60
N LEU A 347 -9.46 -2.26 -1.83
CA LEU A 347 -10.09 -1.77 -3.05
C LEU A 347 -9.25 -2.12 -4.29
N CYS A 348 -7.94 -1.94 -4.24
CA CYS A 348 -7.03 -2.29 -5.32
C CYS A 348 -7.07 -3.78 -5.64
N GLN A 349 -7.10 -4.67 -4.64
CA GLN A 349 -7.27 -6.11 -4.86
C GLN A 349 -8.57 -6.43 -5.58
N ASN A 350 -9.69 -5.86 -5.11
CA ASN A 350 -10.99 -6.07 -5.73
C ASN A 350 -11.01 -5.57 -7.19
N VAL A 351 -10.48 -4.39 -7.45
CA VAL A 351 -10.38 -3.83 -8.81
C VAL A 351 -9.51 -4.71 -9.70
N THR A 352 -8.32 -5.08 -9.25
CA THR A 352 -7.33 -5.82 -10.07
C THR A 352 -7.73 -7.27 -10.31
N ASP A 353 -8.49 -7.89 -9.41
CA ASP A 353 -9.03 -9.25 -9.60
C ASP A 353 -10.14 -9.29 -10.64
N GLY A 354 -10.90 -8.20 -10.79
CA GLY A 354 -12.06 -8.12 -11.67
C GLY A 354 -11.93 -7.19 -12.87
N LEU A 355 -10.71 -6.74 -13.24
CA LEU A 355 -10.51 -5.89 -14.42
C LEU A 355 -11.04 -6.56 -15.68
N HIS A 356 -11.88 -5.83 -16.42
CA HIS A 356 -12.46 -6.28 -17.68
C HIS A 356 -11.93 -5.49 -18.85
N VAL A 357 -11.48 -6.19 -19.90
CA VAL A 357 -11.00 -5.59 -21.15
C VAL A 357 -12.07 -5.71 -22.24
N ASN A 358 -12.52 -4.61 -22.77
CA ASN A 358 -13.43 -4.58 -23.92
C ASN A 358 -12.62 -4.71 -25.22
N GLU A 359 -12.18 -5.92 -25.53
CA GLU A 359 -11.22 -6.19 -26.62
C GLU A 359 -11.63 -5.61 -27.97
N LYS A 360 -12.92 -5.61 -28.30
CA LYS A 360 -13.43 -5.03 -29.55
C LYS A 360 -13.32 -3.49 -29.60
N VAL A 361 -13.45 -2.83 -28.45
CA VAL A 361 -13.25 -1.38 -28.36
C VAL A 361 -11.77 -1.07 -28.50
N VAL A 362 -10.90 -1.83 -27.81
CA VAL A 362 -9.44 -1.71 -27.95
C VAL A 362 -9.00 -1.92 -29.40
N GLU A 363 -9.49 -2.97 -30.06
CA GLU A 363 -9.19 -3.26 -31.47
C GLU A 363 -9.64 -2.11 -32.39
N SER A 364 -10.84 -1.56 -32.18
CA SER A 364 -11.38 -0.45 -32.96
C SER A 364 -10.50 0.80 -32.82
N THR A 365 -10.09 1.13 -31.60
CA THR A 365 -9.18 2.27 -31.34
C THR A 365 -7.82 2.06 -32.00
N VAL A 366 -7.27 0.86 -31.96
CA VAL A 366 -6.01 0.54 -32.65
C VAL A 366 -6.14 0.73 -34.14
N ARG A 367 -7.22 0.22 -34.77
CA ARG A 367 -7.44 0.32 -36.22
C ARG A 367 -7.58 1.76 -36.71
N GLU A 368 -8.11 2.64 -35.88
CA GLU A 368 -8.26 4.06 -36.21
C GLU A 368 -6.90 4.76 -36.39
N TYR A 369 -5.93 4.45 -35.54
CA TYR A 369 -4.61 5.12 -35.55
C TYR A 369 -3.49 4.31 -36.21
N LEU A 370 -3.71 3.02 -36.48
CA LEU A 370 -2.69 2.15 -37.06
C LEU A 370 -2.17 2.66 -38.45
N PRO A 371 -2.99 3.23 -39.33
CA PRO A 371 -2.49 3.84 -40.57
C PRO A 371 -1.39 4.87 -40.37
N PHE A 372 -1.53 5.72 -39.35
CA PHE A 372 -0.51 6.72 -38.98
C PHE A 372 0.75 6.11 -38.41
N ILE A 373 0.58 5.09 -37.54
CA ILE A 373 1.69 4.37 -36.91
C ILE A 373 2.51 3.59 -37.94
N ALA A 374 1.85 3.04 -38.94
CA ALA A 374 2.46 2.22 -39.99
C ALA A 374 3.08 3.01 -41.16
N THR A 375 3.03 4.35 -41.15
CA THR A 375 3.48 5.18 -42.26
C THR A 375 4.94 4.91 -42.68
N GLU A 376 5.83 4.63 -41.72
CA GLU A 376 7.21 4.25 -41.99
C GLU A 376 7.30 2.92 -42.76
N ASN A 377 6.54 1.92 -42.33
CA ASN A 377 6.51 0.61 -42.99
C ASN A 377 5.91 0.70 -44.39
N LEU A 378 4.84 1.47 -44.53
CA LEU A 378 4.24 1.74 -45.85
C LEU A 378 5.23 2.47 -46.78
N MET A 379 5.96 3.44 -46.26
CA MET A 379 7.03 4.12 -47.00
C MET A 379 8.11 3.14 -47.47
N MET A 380 8.58 2.28 -46.57
CA MET A 380 9.62 1.30 -46.89
C MET A 380 9.15 0.27 -47.94
N GLU A 381 7.87 -0.17 -47.90
CA GLU A 381 7.30 -1.02 -48.94
C GLU A 381 7.23 -0.30 -50.30
N ALA A 382 6.86 0.96 -50.31
CA ALA A 382 6.85 1.75 -51.56
C ALA A 382 8.28 1.97 -52.09
N VAL A 383 9.28 2.19 -51.22
CA VAL A 383 10.71 2.26 -51.63
C VAL A 383 11.19 0.97 -52.27
N LYS A 384 10.83 -0.19 -51.71
CA LYS A 384 11.16 -1.51 -52.32
C LYS A 384 10.57 -1.69 -53.74
N ARG A 385 9.47 -0.95 -54.02
CA ARG A 385 8.84 -0.88 -55.36
C ARG A 385 9.43 0.16 -56.29
N GLY A 386 10.50 0.85 -55.86
CA GLY A 386 11.22 1.83 -56.63
C GLY A 386 10.86 3.30 -56.37
N GLY A 387 10.06 3.58 -55.36
CA GLY A 387 9.72 4.95 -54.94
C GLY A 387 10.89 5.69 -54.29
N ASP A 388 10.94 7.04 -54.46
CA ASP A 388 11.90 7.90 -53.80
C ASP A 388 11.51 8.16 -52.35
N ARG A 389 12.41 7.87 -51.40
CA ARG A 389 12.13 7.98 -49.95
C ARG A 389 11.77 9.42 -49.52
N GLN A 390 12.40 10.43 -50.09
CA GLN A 390 12.15 11.82 -49.70
C GLN A 390 10.80 12.32 -50.23
N GLU A 391 10.49 11.98 -51.48
CA GLU A 391 9.18 12.24 -52.06
C GLU A 391 8.05 11.55 -51.29
N LEU A 392 8.22 10.26 -50.98
CA LEU A 392 7.24 9.47 -50.21
C LEU A 392 7.03 10.05 -48.81
N HIS A 393 8.08 10.50 -48.13
CA HIS A 393 7.96 11.13 -46.82
C HIS A 393 7.12 12.41 -46.87
N GLU A 394 7.34 13.28 -47.89
CA GLU A 394 6.55 14.50 -48.02
C GLU A 394 5.08 14.20 -48.36
N ILE A 395 4.83 13.21 -49.21
CA ILE A 395 3.47 12.75 -49.51
C ILE A 395 2.78 12.24 -48.22
N ILE A 396 3.46 11.41 -47.43
CA ILE A 396 2.93 10.94 -46.14
C ILE A 396 2.57 12.11 -45.24
N ARG A 397 3.46 13.09 -45.10
CA ARG A 397 3.23 14.28 -44.28
C ARG A 397 1.96 15.03 -44.73
N GLN A 398 1.80 15.29 -46.01
CA GLN A 398 0.65 16.00 -46.57
C GLN A 398 -0.66 15.20 -46.37
N CYS A 399 -0.64 13.92 -46.73
CA CYS A 399 -1.80 13.03 -46.57
C CYS A 399 -2.20 12.86 -45.09
N SER A 400 -1.23 12.74 -44.17
CA SER A 400 -1.50 12.64 -42.74
C SER A 400 -2.14 13.91 -42.17
N MET A 401 -1.66 15.10 -42.58
CA MET A 401 -2.27 16.36 -42.17
C MET A 401 -3.70 16.50 -42.67
N ALA A 402 -3.96 16.12 -43.91
CA ALA A 402 -5.30 16.18 -44.51
C ALA A 402 -6.25 15.16 -43.85
N ALA A 403 -5.79 13.93 -43.59
CA ALA A 403 -6.57 12.91 -42.91
C ALA A 403 -6.91 13.32 -41.47
N THR A 404 -5.93 13.89 -40.74
CA THR A 404 -6.14 14.40 -39.38
C THR A 404 -7.14 15.57 -39.35
N ALA A 405 -7.08 16.49 -40.32
CA ALA A 405 -8.05 17.57 -40.42
C ALA A 405 -9.49 17.03 -40.59
N ARG A 406 -9.66 16.02 -41.45
CA ARG A 406 -10.95 15.39 -41.69
C ARG A 406 -11.48 14.64 -40.42
N MET A 407 -10.59 13.97 -39.68
CA MET A 407 -10.98 13.35 -38.42
C MET A 407 -11.48 14.37 -37.40
N LYS A 408 -10.92 15.59 -37.37
CA LYS A 408 -11.41 16.68 -36.53
C LYS A 408 -12.79 17.21 -36.92
N GLU A 409 -13.23 16.95 -38.15
CA GLU A 409 -14.59 17.23 -38.63
C GLU A 409 -15.57 16.07 -38.30
N GLY A 410 -15.12 15.03 -37.58
CA GLY A 410 -15.92 13.88 -37.20
C GLY A 410 -15.98 12.76 -38.23
N GLU A 411 -15.21 12.88 -39.31
CA GLU A 411 -15.14 11.89 -40.37
C GLU A 411 -14.15 10.77 -40.03
N LYS A 412 -14.28 9.60 -40.68
CA LYS A 412 -13.34 8.49 -40.53
C LYS A 412 -11.98 8.83 -41.15
N CYS A 413 -10.93 8.19 -40.59
CA CYS A 413 -9.59 8.24 -41.14
C CYS A 413 -9.58 7.71 -42.58
N ASP A 414 -9.09 8.51 -43.54
CA ASP A 414 -8.96 8.17 -44.97
C ASP A 414 -7.51 8.18 -45.45
N LEU A 415 -6.54 8.04 -44.55
CA LEU A 415 -5.12 8.13 -44.87
C LEU A 415 -4.69 7.11 -45.93
N LEU A 416 -5.14 5.86 -45.82
CA LEU A 416 -4.77 4.81 -46.79
C LEU A 416 -5.29 5.09 -48.18
N SER A 417 -6.55 5.54 -48.31
CA SER A 417 -7.14 5.92 -49.59
C SER A 417 -6.39 7.10 -50.21
N ARG A 418 -5.95 8.08 -49.41
CA ARG A 418 -5.15 9.21 -49.88
C ARG A 418 -3.78 8.77 -50.38
N LEU A 419 -3.11 7.88 -49.66
CA LEU A 419 -1.80 7.36 -50.04
C LEU A 419 -1.92 6.48 -51.31
N ALA A 420 -2.93 5.63 -51.40
CA ALA A 420 -3.17 4.78 -52.57
C ALA A 420 -3.47 5.59 -53.85
N ALA A 421 -4.05 6.77 -53.69
CA ALA A 421 -4.28 7.71 -54.82
C ALA A 421 -2.99 8.37 -55.32
N GLN A 422 -1.86 8.24 -54.61
CA GLN A 422 -0.57 8.85 -55.03
C GLN A 422 0.23 7.83 -55.89
N PRO A 423 0.50 8.16 -57.18
CA PRO A 423 1.20 7.25 -58.08
C PRO A 423 2.59 6.81 -57.55
N ALA A 424 3.27 7.67 -56.80
CA ALA A 424 4.58 7.42 -56.24
C ALA A 424 4.60 6.24 -55.22
N PHE A 425 3.47 5.90 -54.60
CA PHE A 425 3.39 4.76 -53.69
C PHE A 425 3.35 3.40 -54.43
N GLY A 426 2.76 3.34 -55.64
CA GLY A 426 2.67 2.09 -56.41
C GLY A 426 1.98 0.95 -55.66
N MET A 427 1.06 1.26 -54.73
CA MET A 427 0.34 0.30 -53.89
C MET A 427 -1.15 0.65 -53.92
N THR A 428 -1.97 -0.37 -53.98
CA THR A 428 -3.42 -0.29 -53.73
C THR A 428 -3.74 -0.18 -52.26
N GLU A 429 -4.90 0.33 -51.90
CA GLU A 429 -5.37 0.39 -50.53
C GLU A 429 -5.38 -0.99 -49.87
N ALA A 430 -5.83 -2.05 -50.57
CA ALA A 430 -5.84 -3.43 -50.08
C ALA A 430 -4.42 -3.97 -49.80
N GLU A 431 -3.41 -3.61 -50.59
CA GLU A 431 -2.01 -3.96 -50.34
C GLU A 431 -1.46 -3.23 -49.11
N MET A 432 -1.86 -1.95 -48.93
CA MET A 432 -1.51 -1.21 -47.72
C MET A 432 -2.16 -1.78 -46.45
N GLU A 433 -3.46 -2.13 -46.53
CA GLU A 433 -4.16 -2.79 -45.43
C GLU A 433 -3.50 -4.13 -44.99
N ALA A 434 -2.96 -4.88 -45.96
CA ALA A 434 -2.26 -6.14 -45.66
C ALA A 434 -1.00 -5.95 -44.79
N VAL A 435 -0.38 -4.76 -44.83
CA VAL A 435 0.76 -4.40 -43.98
C VAL A 435 0.33 -4.07 -42.55
N LEU A 436 -0.96 -3.70 -42.35
CA LEU A 436 -1.51 -3.18 -41.09
C LEU A 436 -1.93 -4.32 -40.12
N THR A 437 -0.98 -5.18 -39.77
CA THR A 437 -1.22 -6.22 -38.75
C THR A 437 -0.80 -5.68 -37.38
N PRO A 438 -1.73 -5.41 -36.44
CA PRO A 438 -1.41 -4.75 -35.17
C PRO A 438 -0.27 -5.43 -34.39
N SER A 439 -0.19 -6.77 -34.41
CA SER A 439 0.86 -7.52 -33.70
C SER A 439 2.28 -7.28 -34.22
N ALA A 440 2.44 -6.72 -35.43
CA ALA A 440 3.75 -6.33 -35.97
C ALA A 440 4.29 -5.02 -35.37
N TYR A 441 3.45 -4.25 -34.67
CA TYR A 441 3.78 -2.91 -34.17
C TYR A 441 3.89 -2.82 -32.64
N ILE A 442 3.80 -3.93 -31.92
CA ILE A 442 3.90 -3.99 -30.45
C ILE A 442 5.33 -4.18 -29.93
N GLY A 443 6.30 -4.24 -30.83
CA GLY A 443 7.72 -4.43 -30.49
C GLY A 443 7.97 -5.66 -29.60
N ARG A 444 8.72 -5.45 -28.54
CA ARG A 444 9.09 -6.50 -27.56
C ARG A 444 8.11 -6.64 -26.40
N CYS A 445 6.91 -6.08 -26.46
CA CYS A 445 5.97 -6.11 -25.32
C CYS A 445 5.75 -7.51 -24.73
N PRO A 446 5.45 -8.57 -25.52
CA PRO A 446 5.25 -9.90 -24.95
C PRO A 446 6.49 -10.43 -24.20
N SER A 447 7.66 -10.37 -24.82
CA SER A 447 8.90 -10.86 -24.19
C SER A 447 9.33 -10.02 -22.97
N GLN A 448 9.03 -8.73 -22.95
CA GLN A 448 9.26 -7.87 -21.78
C GLN A 448 8.34 -8.27 -20.62
N VAL A 449 7.06 -8.54 -20.88
CA VAL A 449 6.13 -9.05 -19.87
C VAL A 449 6.58 -10.39 -19.32
N ASP A 450 6.95 -11.35 -20.18
CA ASP A 450 7.44 -12.67 -19.76
C ASP A 450 8.68 -12.56 -18.86
N ALA A 451 9.66 -11.78 -19.26
CA ALA A 451 10.89 -11.56 -18.49
C ALA A 451 10.62 -10.86 -17.14
N PHE A 452 9.68 -9.93 -17.12
CA PHE A 452 9.29 -9.23 -15.89
C PHE A 452 8.55 -10.16 -14.93
N LEU A 453 7.57 -10.91 -15.41
CA LEU A 453 6.80 -11.85 -14.59
C LEU A 453 7.68 -12.98 -14.02
N LEU A 454 8.71 -13.41 -14.74
CA LEU A 454 9.66 -14.40 -14.23
C LEU A 454 10.36 -13.92 -12.94
N LYS A 455 10.66 -12.62 -12.84
CA LYS A 455 11.26 -12.01 -11.64
C LYS A 455 10.26 -11.84 -10.50
N VAL A 456 8.98 -11.63 -10.80
CA VAL A 456 7.92 -11.41 -9.81
C VAL A 456 7.44 -12.72 -9.17
N ARG A 457 7.37 -13.82 -9.94
CA ARG A 457 6.81 -15.11 -9.50
C ARG A 457 7.30 -15.61 -8.12
N PRO A 458 8.59 -15.53 -7.76
CA PRO A 458 9.05 -16.00 -6.46
C PRO A 458 8.42 -15.27 -5.26
N LEU A 459 8.01 -14.01 -5.45
CA LEU A 459 7.42 -13.19 -4.40
C LEU A 459 5.96 -13.55 -4.12
N LEU A 460 5.27 -14.12 -5.10
CA LEU A 460 3.81 -14.32 -5.05
C LEU A 460 3.37 -15.40 -4.05
N SER A 461 4.26 -16.28 -3.60
CA SER A 461 3.96 -17.29 -2.58
C SER A 461 3.60 -16.69 -1.21
N GLN A 462 3.93 -15.42 -0.99
CA GLN A 462 3.68 -14.68 0.24
C GLN A 462 2.46 -13.74 0.15
N ALA A 463 1.73 -13.77 -0.98
CA ALA A 463 0.53 -12.96 -1.17
C ALA A 463 -0.60 -13.39 -0.23
N ALA A 464 -1.41 -12.43 0.22
CA ALA A 464 -2.64 -12.74 0.95
C ALA A 464 -3.62 -13.53 0.06
N ASN A 465 -4.36 -14.45 0.68
CA ASN A 465 -5.32 -15.29 -0.03
C ASN A 465 -6.70 -14.62 -0.13
N GLY A 466 -7.36 -14.85 -1.25
CA GLY A 466 -8.75 -14.43 -1.48
C GLY A 466 -8.90 -12.96 -1.89
N THR A 467 -10.04 -12.64 -2.48
CA THR A 467 -10.43 -11.26 -2.80
C THR A 467 -11.23 -10.69 -1.65
N PRO A 468 -10.86 -9.51 -1.11
CA PRO A 468 -11.59 -8.91 -0.01
C PRO A 468 -13.03 -8.57 -0.39
N ASP A 469 -13.97 -8.87 0.51
CA ASP A 469 -15.31 -8.28 0.45
C ASP A 469 -15.22 -6.79 0.79
N ILE A 470 -15.78 -5.95 -0.07
CA ILE A 470 -15.74 -4.49 0.08
C ILE A 470 -17.17 -3.92 0.14
N THR A 471 -17.36 -2.94 1.02
CA THR A 471 -18.58 -2.14 1.04
C THR A 471 -18.44 -0.96 0.06
N LEU A 472 -19.30 -0.91 -0.94
CA LEU A 472 -19.33 0.17 -1.95
C LEU A 472 -20.11 1.39 -1.46
#